data_59ddf4c97a02fc9a35758ba3e40f6a95
#
_entry.id   59ddf4c97a02fc9a35758ba3e40f6a95
#
_cell.length_a   1.000
_cell.length_b   1.000
_cell.length_c   1.000
_cell.angle_alpha   90.00
_cell.angle_beta   90.00
_cell.angle_gamma   90.00
#
_symmetry.space_group_name_H-M   'P 1'
#
loop_
_entity.id
_entity.type
_entity.pdbx_description
1 polymer ?
#
loop_
_entity_poly.entity_id
_entity_poly.type
_entity_poly.pdbx_seq_one_letter_code
_entity_poly.pdbx_strand_id
1 'polypeptide(L)'
;MKKIYFYVAVLAAIFVGCDNGEMDNVANDGQVAIEVSAGIEGAKTRMVDTKWETRDKIGIFGKSGKLEYSNRCYNWISGNTFEASSNIIYYGAETGSFTAYYPYAENKGSNIQIKDGKLTRNLLTQVTYDLDKSVDFLYAEATGTKDNPKIDFQFEHKMSKLTLKLVPGEGYKTMSYQPGNFSSYWNFSFSSLHSKVSFEIATGKVEPLEDVGKLDFVYSQNGFNGGDYDTNEKVTYYTFILCPGESVEGGLGVDLTYDNTDGYTLHTKLLTGDNVFATEAGKEYMYTVTLNKTKLDVSNTTIKSWNPATLPNDGKAEAGL
;
A
#
# COMPACT_ATOMS: atom_id res chain seq x y z
N MET A 1 -22.21 32.24 -61.34
CA MET A 1 -21.60 32.10 -60.00
C MET A 1 -22.74 31.92 -58.97
N LYS A 2 -23.03 30.70 -58.55
CA LYS A 2 -24.09 30.40 -57.59
C LYS A 2 -23.46 30.20 -56.21
N LYS A 3 -23.84 31.04 -55.24
CA LYS A 3 -23.43 30.92 -53.84
C LYS A 3 -24.33 29.89 -53.14
N ILE A 4 -23.75 28.81 -52.63
CA ILE A 4 -24.40 27.76 -51.83
C ILE A 4 -24.22 28.15 -50.35
N TYR A 5 -25.33 28.38 -49.66
CA TYR A 5 -25.34 28.56 -48.21
C TYR A 5 -25.58 27.20 -47.54
N PHE A 6 -24.63 26.77 -46.72
CA PHE A 6 -24.79 25.60 -45.83
C PHE A 6 -25.46 26.05 -44.53
N TYR A 7 -26.64 25.57 -44.30
CA TYR A 7 -27.30 25.65 -42.98
C TYR A 7 -26.85 24.44 -42.12
N VAL A 8 -26.16 24.71 -41.01
CA VAL A 8 -25.88 23.72 -39.99
C VAL A 8 -27.08 23.71 -39.07
N ALA A 9 -27.87 22.65 -39.11
CA ALA A 9 -28.94 22.41 -38.15
C ALA A 9 -28.33 21.72 -36.91
N VAL A 10 -28.32 22.42 -35.78
CA VAL A 10 -27.99 21.83 -34.47
C VAL A 10 -29.22 21.10 -33.97
N LEU A 11 -29.15 19.77 -33.95
CA LEU A 11 -30.16 18.90 -33.35
C LEU A 11 -29.90 18.76 -31.86
N ALA A 12 -30.64 19.45 -31.01
CA ALA A 12 -30.65 19.24 -29.59
C ALA A 12 -31.50 17.99 -29.29
N ALA A 13 -30.87 16.89 -28.99
CA ALA A 13 -31.54 15.69 -28.48
C ALA A 13 -31.81 15.84 -26.99
N ILE A 14 -33.07 16.07 -26.64
CA ILE A 14 -33.55 16.02 -25.26
C ILE A 14 -33.78 14.53 -24.91
N PHE A 15 -32.88 13.94 -24.11
CA PHE A 15 -33.15 12.66 -23.48
C PHE A 15 -33.92 12.93 -22.16
N VAL A 16 -35.23 12.71 -22.21
CA VAL A 16 -36.04 12.50 -21.03
C VAL A 16 -35.95 11.02 -20.68
N GLY A 17 -35.11 10.67 -19.73
CA GLY A 17 -35.06 9.38 -19.08
C GLY A 17 -35.59 9.55 -17.66
N CYS A 18 -36.80 9.09 -17.40
CA CYS A 18 -37.29 8.88 -16.04
C CYS A 18 -36.62 7.62 -15.50
N ASP A 19 -35.85 7.72 -14.46
CA ASP A 19 -35.58 6.64 -13.54
C ASP A 19 -35.71 7.12 -12.10
N ASN A 20 -36.59 6.44 -11.36
CA ASN A 20 -36.93 6.71 -9.98
C ASN A 20 -35.83 6.15 -9.06
N GLY A 21 -34.80 6.93 -8.81
CA GLY A 21 -33.87 6.78 -7.71
C GLY A 21 -33.75 8.14 -7.07
N GLU A 22 -34.12 8.26 -5.79
CA GLU A 22 -33.96 9.47 -5.01
C GLU A 22 -32.50 9.90 -5.01
N MET A 23 -32.11 10.68 -6.04
CA MET A 23 -30.94 11.53 -5.99
C MET A 23 -31.40 12.81 -5.28
N ASP A 24 -30.94 13.01 -4.07
CA ASP A 24 -30.89 14.33 -3.47
C ASP A 24 -29.99 15.24 -4.33
N ASN A 25 -30.51 15.67 -5.48
CA ASN A 25 -30.02 16.82 -6.21
C ASN A 25 -30.46 18.08 -5.46
N VAL A 26 -29.88 18.29 -4.28
CA VAL A 26 -29.88 19.64 -3.68
C VAL A 26 -29.01 20.47 -4.60
N ALA A 27 -29.64 21.37 -5.34
CA ALA A 27 -28.93 22.38 -6.14
C ALA A 27 -27.91 23.08 -5.22
N ASN A 28 -26.62 22.92 -5.52
CA ASN A 28 -25.49 23.45 -4.75
C ASN A 28 -25.35 24.95 -4.94
N ASP A 29 -26.31 25.71 -4.43
CA ASP A 29 -26.25 27.18 -4.42
C ASP A 29 -25.21 27.59 -3.35
N GLY A 30 -23.98 27.85 -3.78
CA GLY A 30 -22.88 28.36 -2.93
C GLY A 30 -22.09 27.34 -2.10
N GLN A 31 -22.26 26.03 -2.33
CA GLN A 31 -21.41 25.02 -1.68
C GLN A 31 -20.08 24.86 -2.43
N VAL A 32 -18.98 24.86 -1.71
CA VAL A 32 -17.63 24.64 -2.25
C VAL A 32 -17.24 23.18 -2.04
N ALA A 33 -17.02 22.46 -3.14
CA ALA A 33 -16.50 21.09 -3.11
C ALA A 33 -15.05 21.07 -2.68
N ILE A 34 -14.61 19.99 -2.00
CA ILE A 34 -13.18 19.78 -1.77
C ILE A 34 -12.50 19.31 -3.05
N GLU A 35 -11.25 19.75 -3.25
CA GLU A 35 -10.33 19.22 -4.24
C GLU A 35 -9.32 18.31 -3.54
N VAL A 36 -9.18 17.06 -3.96
CA VAL A 36 -8.35 16.09 -3.25
C VAL A 36 -7.04 15.84 -3.98
N SER A 37 -5.96 16.07 -3.24
CA SER A 37 -4.60 15.69 -3.59
C SER A 37 -4.08 14.73 -2.54
N ALA A 38 -3.35 13.69 -2.94
CA ALA A 38 -2.78 12.73 -2.00
C ALA A 38 -1.37 12.31 -2.44
N GLY A 39 -0.40 12.47 -1.55
CA GLY A 39 0.95 11.96 -1.67
C GLY A 39 1.17 10.78 -0.72
N ILE A 40 2.07 9.87 -1.06
CA ILE A 40 2.57 8.85 -0.14
C ILE A 40 3.95 9.29 0.32
N GLU A 41 4.13 9.47 1.63
CA GLU A 41 5.44 9.72 2.19
C GLU A 41 6.28 8.45 2.07
N GLY A 42 7.42 8.53 1.39
CA GLY A 42 8.30 7.37 1.21
C GLY A 42 9.66 7.78 0.64
N ALA A 43 10.74 7.14 1.10
CA ALA A 43 12.02 7.26 0.44
C ALA A 43 11.88 6.66 -0.97
N LYS A 44 12.45 7.29 -1.99
CA LYS A 44 12.54 6.76 -3.36
C LYS A 44 13.42 5.50 -3.36
N THR A 45 12.88 4.39 -2.89
CA THR A 45 13.49 3.08 -3.08
C THR A 45 12.98 2.51 -4.40
N ARG A 46 13.73 1.61 -5.02
CA ARG A 46 13.44 1.04 -6.35
C ARG A 46 12.15 0.25 -6.44
N MET A 47 11.35 0.15 -5.38
CA MET A 47 10.09 -0.60 -5.34
C MET A 47 8.85 0.30 -5.22
N VAL A 48 7.75 -0.19 -5.70
CA VAL A 48 6.47 0.37 -6.16
C VAL A 48 5.70 1.27 -5.16
N ASP A 49 6.15 1.41 -3.92
CA ASP A 49 5.34 1.79 -2.76
C ASP A 49 5.09 3.30 -2.57
N THR A 50 5.58 4.16 -3.46
CA THR A 50 5.46 5.62 -3.31
C THR A 50 4.64 6.30 -4.41
N LYS A 51 3.98 5.50 -5.25
CA LYS A 51 3.20 6.04 -6.37
C LYS A 51 1.81 5.42 -6.41
N TRP A 52 0.85 6.28 -6.63
CA TRP A 52 -0.49 5.89 -6.98
C TRP A 52 -0.56 5.32 -8.39
N GLU A 53 -1.42 4.35 -8.60
CA GLU A 53 -1.62 3.67 -9.88
C GLU A 53 -3.10 3.60 -10.27
N THR A 54 -3.34 3.26 -11.54
CA THR A 54 -4.69 3.02 -12.03
C THR A 54 -5.41 1.98 -11.16
N ARG A 55 -6.62 2.33 -10.70
CA ARG A 55 -7.50 1.60 -9.78
C ARG A 55 -7.24 1.84 -8.29
N ASP A 56 -6.22 2.59 -7.91
CA ASP A 56 -6.07 2.98 -6.51
C ASP A 56 -7.24 3.88 -6.10
N LYS A 57 -7.77 3.57 -4.91
CA LYS A 57 -8.90 4.28 -4.31
C LYS A 57 -8.63 4.53 -2.85
N ILE A 58 -9.01 5.71 -2.40
CA ILE A 58 -8.96 6.08 -0.98
C ILE A 58 -10.36 6.28 -0.43
N GLY A 59 -10.54 5.99 0.86
CA GLY A 59 -11.75 6.31 1.60
C GLY A 59 -11.55 7.55 2.44
N ILE A 60 -12.48 8.50 2.36
CA ILE A 60 -12.40 9.76 3.11
C ILE A 60 -13.56 9.86 4.09
N PHE A 61 -13.23 10.19 5.33
CA PHE A 61 -14.14 10.62 6.37
C PHE A 61 -13.88 12.09 6.65
N GLY A 62 -14.89 12.82 7.11
CA GLY A 62 -14.66 14.22 7.43
C GLY A 62 -15.87 14.94 7.99
N LYS A 63 -15.60 16.13 8.49
CA LYS A 63 -16.59 17.02 9.05
C LYS A 63 -16.28 18.46 8.66
N SER A 64 -17.32 19.17 8.23
CA SER A 64 -17.28 20.62 8.04
C SER A 64 -18.59 21.23 8.51
N GLY A 65 -18.56 21.94 9.63
CA GLY A 65 -19.75 22.46 10.28
C GLY A 65 -20.73 21.37 10.71
N LYS A 66 -21.92 21.36 10.13
CA LYS A 66 -22.97 20.35 10.38
C LYS A 66 -22.89 19.16 9.41
N LEU A 67 -22.08 19.25 8.35
CA LEU A 67 -21.93 18.17 7.38
C LEU A 67 -20.90 17.17 7.88
N GLU A 68 -21.31 15.90 7.90
CA GLU A 68 -20.44 14.77 8.26
C GLU A 68 -20.41 13.80 7.09
N TYR A 69 -19.24 13.31 6.78
CA TYR A 69 -18.97 12.41 5.67
C TYR A 69 -18.36 11.11 6.16
N SER A 70 -18.92 10.00 5.70
CA SER A 70 -18.46 8.68 6.07
C SER A 70 -18.09 7.89 4.83
N ASN A 71 -16.86 7.40 4.80
CA ASN A 71 -16.33 6.48 3.80
C ASN A 71 -16.60 6.89 2.34
N ARG A 72 -16.31 8.14 1.99
CA ARG A 72 -16.46 8.64 0.62
C ARG A 72 -15.31 8.11 -0.24
N CYS A 73 -15.66 7.45 -1.35
CA CYS A 73 -14.68 6.87 -2.27
C CYS A 73 -14.15 7.91 -3.25
N TYR A 74 -12.84 8.05 -3.30
CA TYR A 74 -12.13 8.86 -4.29
C TYR A 74 -11.17 7.98 -5.09
N ASN A 75 -11.23 8.08 -6.42
CA ASN A 75 -10.38 7.33 -7.35
C ASN A 75 -9.16 8.16 -7.74
N TRP A 76 -8.02 7.52 -7.83
CA TRP A 76 -6.84 8.13 -8.43
C TRP A 76 -7.06 8.40 -9.93
N ILE A 77 -6.64 9.57 -10.37
CA ILE A 77 -6.77 10.00 -11.78
C ILE A 77 -5.39 10.15 -12.41
N SER A 78 -4.53 10.99 -11.81
CA SER A 78 -3.16 11.21 -12.30
C SER A 78 -2.33 11.95 -11.27
N GLY A 79 -1.01 11.72 -11.26
CA GLY A 79 -0.10 12.36 -10.31
C GLY A 79 -0.57 12.14 -8.87
N ASN A 80 -0.89 13.22 -8.17
CA ASN A 80 -1.45 13.17 -6.81
C ASN A 80 -2.96 13.50 -6.77
N THR A 81 -3.65 13.56 -7.92
CA THR A 81 -5.05 13.99 -8.01
C THR A 81 -6.01 12.83 -7.85
N PHE A 82 -7.02 13.02 -7.01
CA PHE A 82 -8.13 12.10 -6.78
C PHE A 82 -9.47 12.77 -7.05
N GLU A 83 -10.41 12.02 -7.62
CA GLU A 83 -11.78 12.49 -7.87
C GLU A 83 -12.81 11.57 -7.20
N ALA A 84 -13.91 12.16 -6.74
CA ALA A 84 -15.00 11.42 -6.14
C ALA A 84 -15.60 10.41 -7.12
N SER A 85 -15.76 9.16 -6.69
CA SER A 85 -16.51 8.15 -7.48
C SER A 85 -17.98 8.49 -7.58
N SER A 86 -18.54 9.02 -6.50
CA SER A 86 -19.89 9.52 -6.31
C SER A 86 -19.93 10.33 -5.01
N ASN A 87 -21.00 11.10 -4.76
CA ASN A 87 -21.21 11.78 -3.48
C ASN A 87 -20.00 12.65 -3.05
N ILE A 88 -19.84 13.75 -3.74
CA ILE A 88 -18.78 14.74 -3.49
C ILE A 88 -18.87 15.27 -2.06
N ILE A 89 -17.73 15.54 -1.46
CA ILE A 89 -17.61 16.21 -0.15
C ILE A 89 -17.61 17.72 -0.38
N TYR A 90 -18.42 18.45 0.42
CA TYR A 90 -18.54 19.90 0.37
C TYR A 90 -18.20 20.53 1.73
N TYR A 91 -17.77 21.77 1.73
CA TYR A 91 -17.65 22.54 2.95
C TYR A 91 -19.04 23.00 3.46
N GLY A 92 -19.38 22.61 4.69
CA GLY A 92 -20.55 23.10 5.42
C GLY A 92 -20.28 24.28 6.35
N ALA A 93 -18.99 24.61 6.54
CA ALA A 93 -18.49 25.76 7.29
C ALA A 93 -17.21 26.27 6.62
N GLU A 94 -16.62 27.36 7.15
CA GLU A 94 -15.39 27.94 6.59
C GLU A 94 -14.20 26.99 6.62
N THR A 95 -14.20 26.04 7.55
CA THR A 95 -13.16 25.03 7.71
C THR A 95 -13.73 23.62 7.73
N GLY A 96 -12.89 22.63 7.39
CA GLY A 96 -13.19 21.20 7.52
C GLY A 96 -11.98 20.42 7.97
N SER A 97 -12.22 19.29 8.65
CA SER A 97 -11.21 18.32 9.05
C SER A 97 -11.56 16.97 8.40
N PHE A 98 -10.55 16.33 7.83
CA PHE A 98 -10.72 15.11 7.05
C PHE A 98 -9.66 14.09 7.39
N THR A 99 -10.04 12.81 7.38
CA THR A 99 -9.13 11.67 7.46
C THR A 99 -9.28 10.84 6.20
N ALA A 100 -8.18 10.29 5.73
CA ALA A 100 -8.19 9.40 4.57
C ALA A 100 -7.42 8.11 4.87
N TYR A 101 -7.84 7.01 4.25
CA TYR A 101 -7.22 5.71 4.40
C TYR A 101 -7.13 4.97 3.06
N TYR A 102 -6.17 4.07 2.97
CA TYR A 102 -5.97 3.15 1.86
C TYR A 102 -5.62 1.75 2.38
N PRO A 103 -6.01 0.66 1.70
CA PRO A 103 -6.88 0.62 0.52
C PRO A 103 -8.36 0.86 0.87
N TYR A 104 -9.08 1.47 -0.05
CA TYR A 104 -10.52 1.69 0.10
C TYR A 104 -11.29 0.40 0.29
N ALA A 105 -12.21 0.39 1.24
CA ALA A 105 -13.12 -0.72 1.50
C ALA A 105 -14.57 -0.30 1.27
N GLU A 106 -15.29 -1.07 0.47
CA GLU A 106 -16.72 -0.85 0.27
C GLU A 106 -17.51 -1.30 1.50
N ASN A 107 -18.58 -0.56 1.80
CA ASN A 107 -19.45 -0.91 2.94
C ASN A 107 -20.28 -2.18 2.71
N LYS A 108 -20.43 -2.63 1.45
CA LYS A 108 -21.19 -3.83 1.07
C LYS A 108 -20.56 -4.54 -0.12
N GLY A 109 -20.49 -5.86 -0.06
CA GLY A 109 -20.28 -6.73 -1.23
C GLY A 109 -18.83 -7.00 -1.65
N SER A 110 -17.81 -6.40 -1.03
CA SER A 110 -16.41 -6.73 -1.28
C SER A 110 -15.87 -7.70 -0.22
N ASN A 111 -14.79 -8.42 -0.58
CA ASN A 111 -14.03 -9.23 0.39
C ASN A 111 -13.37 -8.38 1.49
N ILE A 112 -13.51 -7.07 1.39
CA ILE A 112 -12.93 -6.03 2.23
C ILE A 112 -14.09 -5.24 2.83
N GLN A 113 -14.44 -5.51 4.08
CA GLN A 113 -15.55 -4.83 4.75
C GLN A 113 -15.06 -4.06 5.97
N ILE A 114 -15.66 -2.88 6.15
CA ILE A 114 -15.54 -2.14 7.40
C ILE A 114 -16.58 -2.71 8.37
N LYS A 115 -16.10 -3.23 9.48
CA LYS A 115 -16.95 -3.64 10.60
C LYS A 115 -16.49 -2.90 11.85
N ASP A 116 -17.43 -2.22 12.50
CA ASP A 116 -17.19 -1.46 13.74
C ASP A 116 -16.01 -0.47 13.61
N GLY A 117 -15.89 0.20 12.44
CA GLY A 117 -14.81 1.16 12.16
C GLY A 117 -13.44 0.53 11.86
N LYS A 118 -13.36 -0.79 11.71
CA LYS A 118 -12.12 -1.53 11.50
C LYS A 118 -12.15 -2.32 10.19
N LEU A 119 -10.97 -2.37 9.54
CA LEU A 119 -10.68 -3.27 8.42
C LEU A 119 -9.85 -4.45 8.92
N THR A 120 -10.22 -5.65 8.55
CA THR A 120 -9.45 -6.86 8.86
C THR A 120 -8.75 -7.39 7.62
N ARG A 121 -7.50 -7.82 7.75
CA ARG A 121 -6.72 -8.45 6.68
C ARG A 121 -5.97 -9.68 7.16
N ASN A 122 -5.88 -10.65 6.26
CA ASN A 122 -4.94 -11.76 6.39
C ASN A 122 -3.68 -11.41 5.59
N LEU A 123 -2.54 -11.36 6.26
CA LEU A 123 -1.26 -11.01 5.65
C LEU A 123 -0.73 -12.07 4.67
N LEU A 124 -1.21 -13.31 4.76
CA LEU A 124 -0.88 -14.36 3.79
C LEU A 124 -1.43 -14.09 2.38
N THR A 125 -2.38 -13.15 2.24
CA THR A 125 -2.94 -12.79 0.93
C THR A 125 -2.01 -11.94 0.07
N GLN A 126 -0.90 -11.43 0.61
CA GLN A 126 0.06 -10.59 -0.10
C GLN A 126 0.91 -11.32 -1.16
N VAL A 127 0.75 -12.64 -1.32
CA VAL A 127 1.51 -13.45 -2.29
C VAL A 127 1.00 -13.40 -3.73
N THR A 128 -0.03 -12.66 -4.04
CA THR A 128 -0.53 -12.49 -5.41
C THR A 128 -0.26 -11.08 -5.91
N TYR A 129 0.12 -10.94 -7.18
CA TYR A 129 0.64 -9.72 -7.83
C TYR A 129 -0.10 -8.40 -7.54
N ASP A 130 -1.40 -8.46 -7.23
CA ASP A 130 -2.21 -7.28 -6.90
C ASP A 130 -2.58 -7.18 -5.41
N LEU A 131 -2.10 -8.09 -4.55
CA LEU A 131 -2.59 -8.21 -3.17
C LEU A 131 -1.64 -7.64 -2.11
N ASP A 132 -0.38 -7.40 -2.41
CA ASP A 132 0.55 -6.72 -1.51
C ASP A 132 0.02 -5.32 -1.14
N LYS A 133 -0.50 -4.57 -2.12
CA LYS A 133 -1.17 -3.27 -1.89
C LYS A 133 -2.41 -3.37 -1.02
N SER A 134 -3.09 -4.52 -0.99
CA SER A 134 -4.31 -4.70 -0.19
C SER A 134 -4.05 -4.85 1.31
N VAL A 135 -2.82 -5.16 1.70
CA VAL A 135 -2.39 -5.31 3.10
C VAL A 135 -1.50 -4.16 3.59
N ASP A 136 -1.08 -3.27 2.68
CA ASP A 136 -0.32 -2.06 3.02
C ASP A 136 -1.28 -0.94 3.40
N PHE A 137 -1.56 -0.79 4.69
CA PHE A 137 -2.45 0.24 5.20
C PHE A 137 -1.77 1.59 5.25
N LEU A 138 -2.39 2.59 4.60
CA LEU A 138 -1.98 3.98 4.66
C LEU A 138 -3.04 4.82 5.35
N TYR A 139 -2.60 5.87 6.04
CA TYR A 139 -3.46 6.80 6.75
C TYR A 139 -2.93 8.22 6.65
N ALA A 140 -3.85 9.18 6.51
CA ALA A 140 -3.54 10.61 6.50
C ALA A 140 -4.65 11.43 7.15
N GLU A 141 -4.26 12.56 7.72
CA GLU A 141 -5.17 13.60 8.21
C GLU A 141 -4.86 14.91 7.49
N ALA A 142 -5.91 15.68 7.19
CA ALA A 142 -5.74 16.98 6.59
C ALA A 142 -6.91 17.92 6.98
N THR A 143 -6.64 19.22 6.93
CA THR A 143 -7.64 20.28 7.11
C THR A 143 -7.66 21.17 5.89
N GLY A 144 -8.78 21.85 5.67
CA GLY A 144 -8.89 22.82 4.60
C GLY A 144 -9.93 23.88 4.89
N THR A 145 -10.04 24.82 3.96
CA THR A 145 -10.97 25.97 4.07
C THR A 145 -11.75 26.16 2.78
N LYS A 146 -12.90 26.84 2.85
CA LYS A 146 -13.66 27.21 1.66
C LYS A 146 -12.88 28.09 0.68
N ASP A 147 -12.03 28.98 1.20
CA ASP A 147 -11.23 29.89 0.38
C ASP A 147 -10.07 29.16 -0.32
N ASN A 148 -9.59 28.06 0.27
CA ASN A 148 -8.62 27.16 -0.34
C ASN A 148 -9.15 25.72 -0.22
N PRO A 149 -10.00 25.26 -1.17
CA PRO A 149 -10.71 24.00 -1.07
C PRO A 149 -9.85 22.76 -1.29
N LYS A 150 -8.57 22.93 -1.62
CA LYS A 150 -7.63 21.84 -1.83
C LYS A 150 -7.26 21.21 -0.49
N ILE A 151 -7.55 19.92 -0.37
CA ILE A 151 -7.10 19.05 0.71
C ILE A 151 -5.93 18.24 0.20
N ASP A 152 -4.79 18.34 0.86
CA ASP A 152 -3.56 17.62 0.51
C ASP A 152 -3.24 16.59 1.60
N PHE A 153 -3.58 15.33 1.33
CA PHE A 153 -3.31 14.22 2.22
C PHE A 153 -1.88 13.72 2.03
N GLN A 154 -1.10 13.70 3.12
CA GLN A 154 0.22 13.07 3.14
C GLN A 154 0.09 11.73 3.86
N PHE A 155 0.02 10.66 3.08
CA PHE A 155 -0.19 9.31 3.60
C PHE A 155 1.08 8.74 4.21
N GLU A 156 0.94 8.13 5.37
CA GLU A 156 1.97 7.35 6.03
C GLU A 156 1.64 5.86 6.00
N HIS A 157 2.65 5.02 5.82
CA HIS A 157 2.51 3.58 5.99
C HIS A 157 2.29 3.22 7.47
N LYS A 158 1.26 2.44 7.74
CA LYS A 158 0.92 1.98 9.10
C LYS A 158 1.33 0.53 9.36
N MET A 159 1.82 -0.16 8.35
CA MET A 159 2.39 -1.51 8.43
C MET A 159 3.91 -1.46 8.58
N SER A 160 4.52 -2.61 8.79
CA SER A 160 5.98 -2.81 8.74
C SER A 160 6.36 -3.55 7.47
N LYS A 161 7.54 -3.25 6.92
CA LYS A 161 8.04 -3.86 5.68
C LYS A 161 9.32 -4.63 5.94
N LEU A 162 9.33 -5.90 5.55
CA LEU A 162 10.52 -6.75 5.56
C LEU A 162 10.99 -6.98 4.12
N THR A 163 12.23 -6.65 3.83
CA THR A 163 12.85 -6.89 2.52
C THR A 163 14.04 -7.82 2.67
N LEU A 164 14.02 -8.95 1.96
CA LEU A 164 15.13 -9.89 1.87
C LEU A 164 15.84 -9.72 0.53
N LYS A 165 17.06 -9.20 0.53
CA LYS A 165 17.95 -9.16 -0.62
C LYS A 165 18.68 -10.49 -0.70
N LEU A 166 18.26 -11.40 -1.60
CA LEU A 166 18.95 -12.66 -1.84
C LEU A 166 20.13 -12.46 -2.78
N VAL A 167 21.31 -12.84 -2.30
CA VAL A 167 22.59 -12.75 -3.02
C VAL A 167 23.08 -14.16 -3.32
N PRO A 168 23.54 -14.43 -4.56
CA PRO A 168 24.12 -15.73 -4.89
C PRO A 168 25.44 -15.96 -4.15
N GLY A 169 25.53 -17.06 -3.43
CA GLY A 169 26.71 -17.52 -2.74
C GLY A 169 27.34 -18.74 -3.42
N GLU A 170 27.99 -19.59 -2.63
CA GLU A 170 28.65 -20.77 -3.14
C GLU A 170 27.69 -21.71 -3.87
N GLY A 171 28.01 -22.02 -5.12
CA GLY A 171 27.24 -22.93 -5.97
C GLY A 171 26.11 -22.28 -6.78
N TYR A 172 25.90 -20.98 -6.63
CA TYR A 172 24.96 -20.21 -7.43
C TYR A 172 25.69 -19.12 -8.22
N LYS A 173 25.29 -18.91 -9.49
CA LYS A 173 25.86 -17.86 -10.35
C LYS A 173 24.98 -16.61 -10.39
N THR A 174 23.70 -16.75 -10.11
CA THR A 174 22.72 -15.68 -10.18
C THR A 174 21.47 -16.10 -9.41
N MET A 175 20.72 -15.14 -8.92
CA MET A 175 19.39 -15.32 -8.31
C MET A 175 18.27 -15.06 -9.30
N SER A 176 18.57 -14.98 -10.61
CA SER A 176 17.55 -14.68 -11.62
C SER A 176 16.54 -15.82 -11.78
N TYR A 177 15.28 -15.41 -11.88
CA TYR A 177 14.23 -16.23 -12.46
C TYR A 177 14.62 -16.62 -13.90
N GLN A 178 14.57 -17.91 -14.22
CA GLN A 178 14.75 -18.40 -15.59
C GLN A 178 13.38 -18.54 -16.26
N PRO A 179 12.98 -17.65 -17.20
CA PRO A 179 11.74 -17.80 -17.93
C PRO A 179 11.67 -19.17 -18.63
N GLY A 180 10.61 -19.93 -18.34
CA GLY A 180 10.41 -21.28 -18.91
C GLY A 180 10.85 -22.43 -18.00
N ASN A 181 11.50 -22.20 -16.90
CA ASN A 181 11.82 -23.21 -15.89
C ASN A 181 10.88 -23.04 -14.69
N PHE A 182 9.64 -23.50 -14.82
CA PHE A 182 8.56 -23.33 -13.83
C PHE A 182 8.78 -24.06 -12.51
N SER A 183 9.93 -24.72 -12.32
CA SER A 183 10.23 -25.52 -11.15
C SER A 183 11.18 -24.87 -10.13
N SER A 184 11.47 -23.57 -10.27
CA SER A 184 12.48 -22.91 -9.42
C SER A 184 11.89 -21.75 -8.65
N TYR A 185 11.03 -22.06 -7.68
CA TYR A 185 10.47 -21.06 -6.78
C TYR A 185 11.03 -21.21 -5.37
N TRP A 186 11.29 -20.05 -4.74
CA TRP A 186 11.62 -20.02 -3.33
C TRP A 186 10.34 -19.78 -2.51
N ASN A 187 10.04 -20.70 -1.61
CA ASN A 187 8.98 -20.53 -0.64
C ASN A 187 9.58 -20.03 0.66
N PHE A 188 8.95 -19.02 1.24
CA PHE A 188 9.37 -18.44 2.51
C PHE A 188 8.41 -18.85 3.61
N SER A 189 8.96 -19.19 4.76
CA SER A 189 8.18 -19.43 5.95
C SER A 189 8.81 -18.70 7.12
N PHE A 190 7.99 -17.93 7.81
CA PHE A 190 8.37 -17.19 9.00
C PHE A 190 7.67 -17.79 10.20
N SER A 191 8.39 -17.97 11.31
CA SER A 191 7.82 -18.47 12.55
C SER A 191 7.49 -17.33 13.51
N SER A 192 6.44 -17.51 14.32
CA SER A 192 6.10 -16.62 15.43
C SER A 192 5.70 -15.18 15.02
N LEU A 193 4.96 -15.04 13.93
CA LEU A 193 4.36 -13.78 13.49
C LEU A 193 2.83 -13.83 13.50
N HIS A 194 2.18 -12.70 13.59
CA HIS A 194 0.73 -12.59 13.45
C HIS A 194 0.33 -12.66 11.97
N SER A 195 -0.66 -13.50 11.67
CA SER A 195 -1.18 -13.67 10.29
C SER A 195 -2.33 -12.75 9.95
N LYS A 196 -2.99 -12.18 10.95
CA LYS A 196 -4.13 -11.27 10.76
C LYS A 196 -3.97 -10.00 11.56
N VAL A 197 -4.42 -8.92 10.94
CA VAL A 197 -4.40 -7.58 11.53
C VAL A 197 -5.75 -6.89 11.38
N SER A 198 -6.03 -5.98 12.30
CA SER A 198 -7.09 -4.99 12.17
C SER A 198 -6.49 -3.60 12.03
N PHE A 199 -7.06 -2.81 11.15
CA PHE A 199 -6.75 -1.41 10.94
C PHE A 199 -7.95 -0.56 11.36
N GLU A 200 -7.78 0.29 12.37
CA GLU A 200 -8.80 1.22 12.82
C GLU A 200 -8.78 2.47 11.95
N ILE A 201 -9.84 2.68 11.19
CA ILE A 201 -9.88 3.73 10.15
C ILE A 201 -9.83 5.14 10.74
N ALA A 202 -10.41 5.34 11.93
CA ALA A 202 -10.46 6.66 12.56
C ALA A 202 -9.12 7.16 13.09
N THR A 203 -8.19 6.25 13.39
CA THR A 203 -6.91 6.56 14.06
C THR A 203 -5.70 6.11 13.29
N GLY A 204 -5.88 5.31 12.25
CA GLY A 204 -4.77 4.67 11.53
C GLY A 204 -4.03 3.60 12.33
N LYS A 205 -4.57 3.17 13.49
CA LYS A 205 -3.93 2.17 14.34
C LYS A 205 -4.06 0.77 13.75
N VAL A 206 -2.96 0.03 13.73
CA VAL A 206 -2.93 -1.39 13.36
C VAL A 206 -2.72 -2.23 14.62
N GLU A 207 -3.50 -3.30 14.77
CA GLU A 207 -3.41 -4.25 15.87
C GLU A 207 -3.47 -5.69 15.34
N PRO A 208 -2.71 -6.62 15.94
CA PRO A 208 -2.86 -8.04 15.64
C PRO A 208 -4.22 -8.56 16.13
N LEU A 209 -4.78 -9.55 15.43
CA LEU A 209 -6.09 -10.15 15.76
C LEU A 209 -6.03 -11.58 16.27
N GLU A 210 -4.97 -12.30 16.03
CA GLU A 210 -4.82 -13.70 16.36
C GLU A 210 -3.48 -13.93 17.07
N ASP A 211 -3.31 -15.10 17.65
CA ASP A 211 -2.04 -15.52 18.23
C ASP A 211 -0.97 -15.66 17.12
N VAL A 212 0.29 -15.55 17.52
CA VAL A 212 1.43 -15.75 16.64
C VAL A 212 1.48 -17.17 16.10
N GLY A 213 1.88 -17.31 14.86
CA GLY A 213 1.94 -18.59 14.19
C GLY A 213 3.03 -18.62 13.12
N LYS A 214 2.96 -19.63 12.27
CA LYS A 214 3.80 -19.76 11.08
C LYS A 214 3.14 -19.04 9.91
N LEU A 215 3.87 -18.17 9.24
CA LEU A 215 3.47 -17.54 7.98
C LEU A 215 4.18 -18.21 6.81
N ASP A 216 3.43 -18.93 6.00
CA ASP A 216 3.95 -19.61 4.81
C ASP A 216 3.60 -18.81 3.55
N PHE A 217 4.61 -18.29 2.86
CA PHE A 217 4.48 -17.61 1.59
C PHE A 217 4.92 -18.55 0.48
N VAL A 218 3.94 -19.24 -0.10
CA VAL A 218 4.16 -20.22 -1.17
C VAL A 218 3.94 -19.53 -2.51
N TYR A 219 4.99 -19.41 -3.28
CA TYR A 219 4.91 -18.87 -4.64
C TYR A 219 4.42 -19.97 -5.59
N SER A 220 3.12 -19.99 -5.84
CA SER A 220 2.50 -20.98 -6.72
C SER A 220 2.72 -20.67 -8.20
N GLN A 221 2.58 -21.69 -9.04
CA GLN A 221 2.83 -21.68 -10.51
C GLN A 221 1.98 -20.66 -11.31
N ASN A 222 1.05 -19.95 -10.70
CA ASN A 222 0.08 -19.08 -11.38
C ASN A 222 0.54 -17.62 -11.55
N GLY A 223 1.81 -17.42 -11.87
CA GLY A 223 2.26 -16.14 -12.43
C GLY A 223 2.75 -15.10 -11.44
N PHE A 224 3.08 -15.48 -10.21
CA PHE A 224 3.74 -14.58 -9.28
C PHE A 224 5.25 -14.52 -9.53
N ASN A 225 5.74 -13.38 -9.99
CA ASN A 225 7.15 -13.03 -9.93
C ASN A 225 7.45 -12.56 -8.50
N GLY A 226 7.66 -13.50 -7.59
CA GLY A 226 7.79 -13.23 -6.16
C GLY A 226 9.02 -12.44 -5.74
N GLY A 227 9.86 -12.03 -6.66
CA GLY A 227 11.03 -11.22 -6.37
C GLY A 227 11.33 -10.24 -7.48
N ASP A 228 11.77 -9.06 -7.10
CA ASP A 228 12.28 -8.04 -8.02
C ASP A 228 13.77 -8.33 -8.29
N TYR A 229 14.07 -8.79 -9.53
CA TYR A 229 15.43 -9.14 -9.93
C TYR A 229 16.18 -7.92 -10.45
N ASP A 230 17.25 -7.54 -9.74
CA ASP A 230 18.19 -6.53 -10.21
C ASP A 230 19.22 -7.17 -11.15
N THR A 231 19.12 -6.86 -12.45
CA THR A 231 20.02 -7.39 -13.49
C THR A 231 21.46 -6.90 -13.35
N ASN A 232 21.69 -5.75 -12.74
CA ASN A 232 23.02 -5.17 -12.56
C ASN A 232 23.74 -5.84 -11.39
N GLU A 233 23.05 -5.97 -10.26
CA GLU A 233 23.60 -6.60 -9.06
C GLU A 233 23.49 -8.13 -9.08
N LYS A 234 22.64 -8.69 -9.96
CA LYS A 234 22.33 -10.13 -10.06
C LYS A 234 21.75 -10.72 -8.78
N VAL A 235 20.93 -9.94 -8.09
CA VAL A 235 20.27 -10.28 -6.84
C VAL A 235 18.76 -10.20 -6.99
N THR A 236 18.02 -10.84 -6.08
CA THR A 236 16.54 -10.75 -6.04
C THR A 236 16.09 -10.20 -4.69
N TYR A 237 15.17 -9.27 -4.74
CA TYR A 237 14.53 -8.70 -3.56
C TYR A 237 13.15 -9.33 -3.37
N TYR A 238 12.89 -9.83 -2.15
CA TYR A 238 11.59 -10.32 -1.73
C TYR A 238 11.07 -9.43 -0.62
N THR A 239 9.85 -8.94 -0.79
CA THR A 239 9.23 -8.00 0.15
C THR A 239 7.99 -8.61 0.80
N PHE A 240 7.85 -8.39 2.10
CA PHE A 240 6.74 -8.86 2.92
C PHE A 240 6.24 -7.72 3.81
N ILE A 241 4.92 -7.60 3.87
CA ILE A 241 4.27 -6.68 4.79
C ILE A 241 3.94 -7.43 6.07
N LEU A 242 4.36 -6.90 7.19
CA LEU A 242 4.21 -7.50 8.51
C LEU A 242 3.36 -6.63 9.43
N CYS A 243 2.78 -7.25 10.44
CA CYS A 243 2.15 -6.52 11.54
C CYS A 243 3.19 -5.62 12.22
N PRO A 244 2.91 -4.36 12.53
CA PRO A 244 3.76 -3.57 13.41
C PRO A 244 3.63 -4.07 14.86
N GLY A 245 4.70 -3.90 15.65
CA GLY A 245 4.73 -4.34 17.04
C GLY A 245 5.03 -5.82 17.24
N GLU A 246 5.47 -6.54 16.20
CA GLU A 246 6.02 -7.89 16.39
C GLU A 246 7.24 -7.84 17.30
N SER A 247 7.39 -8.85 18.15
CA SER A 247 8.55 -9.04 19.01
C SER A 247 8.84 -10.52 19.19
N VAL A 248 9.92 -11.00 18.56
CA VAL A 248 10.31 -12.42 18.54
C VAL A 248 11.66 -12.57 19.24
N GLU A 249 11.62 -13.08 20.47
CA GLU A 249 12.81 -13.42 21.25
C GLU A 249 13.65 -14.50 20.54
N GLY A 250 14.95 -14.36 20.52
CA GLY A 250 15.84 -15.25 19.80
C GLY A 250 15.88 -15.06 18.28
N GLY A 251 15.17 -14.02 17.77
CA GLY A 251 15.11 -13.66 16.36
C GLY A 251 14.00 -14.36 15.57
N LEU A 252 13.61 -13.73 14.46
CA LEU A 252 12.63 -14.26 13.51
C LEU A 252 13.21 -15.45 12.76
N GLY A 253 12.67 -16.65 12.95
CA GLY A 253 13.02 -17.83 12.16
C GLY A 253 12.53 -17.69 10.72
N VAL A 254 13.42 -17.94 9.77
CA VAL A 254 13.15 -17.92 8.33
C VAL A 254 13.57 -19.23 7.72
N ASP A 255 12.62 -19.91 7.12
CA ASP A 255 12.82 -21.09 6.31
C ASP A 255 12.70 -20.70 4.85
N LEU A 256 13.70 -21.02 4.08
CA LEU A 256 13.74 -20.84 2.63
C LEU A 256 13.76 -22.21 1.97
N THR A 257 12.65 -22.60 1.36
CA THR A 257 12.51 -23.88 0.67
C THR A 257 12.59 -23.69 -0.82
N TYR A 258 13.50 -24.41 -1.46
CA TYR A 258 13.60 -24.48 -2.90
C TYR A 258 12.65 -25.55 -3.42
N ASP A 259 11.66 -25.13 -4.22
CA ASP A 259 10.70 -26.04 -4.83
C ASP A 259 11.24 -26.60 -6.15
N ASN A 260 12.02 -27.65 -6.03
CA ASN A 260 12.40 -28.52 -7.13
C ASN A 260 12.13 -29.98 -6.73
N THR A 261 12.33 -30.93 -7.62
CA THR A 261 12.08 -32.36 -7.39
C THR A 261 12.84 -32.95 -6.20
N ASP A 262 13.91 -32.27 -5.74
CA ASP A 262 14.75 -32.71 -4.61
C ASP A 262 14.58 -31.83 -3.36
N GLY A 263 13.59 -30.95 -3.33
CA GLY A 263 13.25 -29.93 -2.34
C GLY A 263 14.10 -29.90 -1.07
N TYR A 264 14.90 -28.88 -0.87
CA TYR A 264 15.64 -28.70 0.38
C TYR A 264 15.25 -27.39 1.05
N THR A 265 15.30 -27.37 2.37
CA THR A 265 14.99 -26.19 3.17
C THR A 265 16.24 -25.70 3.88
N LEU A 266 16.51 -24.42 3.76
CA LEU A 266 17.58 -23.73 4.46
C LEU A 266 16.96 -22.86 5.57
N HIS A 267 17.62 -22.81 6.70
CA HIS A 267 17.13 -22.08 7.89
C HIS A 267 18.07 -20.95 8.26
N THR A 268 17.52 -19.84 8.72
CA THR A 268 18.27 -18.74 9.32
C THR A 268 17.42 -17.99 10.34
N LYS A 269 18.03 -17.00 11.00
CA LYS A 269 17.33 -16.08 11.90
C LYS A 269 17.66 -14.64 11.57
N LEU A 270 16.65 -13.77 11.63
CA LEU A 270 16.80 -12.32 11.48
C LEU A 270 16.70 -11.65 12.85
N LEU A 271 17.53 -10.65 13.08
CA LEU A 271 17.56 -9.86 14.31
C LEU A 271 17.50 -8.38 13.97
N THR A 272 16.75 -7.60 14.76
CA THR A 272 16.72 -6.12 14.69
C THR A 272 17.53 -5.47 15.81
N GLY A 273 17.85 -6.23 16.85
CA GLY A 273 18.63 -5.83 18.02
C GLY A 273 19.28 -7.03 18.68
N ASP A 274 19.74 -6.88 19.92
CA ASP A 274 20.36 -7.95 20.69
C ASP A 274 19.35 -9.05 20.99
N ASN A 275 19.50 -10.19 20.30
CA ASN A 275 18.68 -11.38 20.47
C ASN A 275 17.16 -11.20 20.28
N VAL A 276 16.73 -10.21 19.52
CA VAL A 276 15.31 -9.96 19.24
C VAL A 276 15.10 -9.55 17.78
N PHE A 277 13.97 -9.94 17.21
CA PHE A 277 13.40 -9.34 16.01
C PHE A 277 12.15 -8.57 16.40
N ALA A 278 12.13 -7.26 16.18
CA ALA A 278 10.99 -6.41 16.48
C ALA A 278 10.64 -5.51 15.29
N THR A 279 9.34 -5.19 15.15
CA THR A 279 8.85 -4.34 14.06
C THR A 279 8.12 -3.11 14.60
N GLU A 280 8.20 -2.02 13.87
CA GLU A 280 7.50 -0.76 14.14
C GLU A 280 6.74 -0.31 12.89
N ALA A 281 5.61 0.37 13.09
CA ALA A 281 4.84 0.96 12.00
C ALA A 281 5.70 1.95 11.18
N GLY A 282 5.57 1.91 9.85
CA GLY A 282 6.30 2.79 8.95
C GLY A 282 7.82 2.55 8.91
N LYS A 283 8.29 1.38 9.32
CA LYS A 283 9.70 0.98 9.19
C LYS A 283 9.88 -0.11 8.14
N GLU A 284 10.98 0.00 7.41
CA GLU A 284 11.47 -1.03 6.50
C GLU A 284 12.74 -1.67 7.09
N TYR A 285 12.73 -3.00 7.17
CA TYR A 285 13.81 -3.86 7.64
C TYR A 285 14.38 -4.61 6.45
N MET A 286 15.60 -4.27 6.03
CA MET A 286 16.26 -4.91 4.90
C MET A 286 17.41 -5.77 5.37
N TYR A 287 17.42 -7.04 4.98
CA TYR A 287 18.48 -7.99 5.25
C TYR A 287 19.10 -8.47 3.94
N THR A 288 20.43 -8.52 3.92
CA THR A 288 21.17 -9.23 2.86
C THR A 288 21.35 -10.68 3.28
N VAL A 289 20.80 -11.58 2.50
CA VAL A 289 20.85 -13.04 2.73
C VAL A 289 21.63 -13.68 1.60
N THR A 290 22.81 -14.19 1.91
CA THR A 290 23.63 -14.95 0.95
C THR A 290 23.19 -16.40 0.94
N LEU A 291 22.73 -16.85 -0.22
CA LEU A 291 22.25 -18.21 -0.45
C LEU A 291 23.40 -19.09 -0.87
N ASN A 292 23.82 -20.01 0.00
CA ASN A 292 24.76 -21.08 -0.30
C ASN A 292 24.01 -22.41 -0.42
N LYS A 293 24.64 -23.45 -1.03
CA LYS A 293 23.97 -24.74 -1.22
C LYS A 293 23.48 -25.40 0.06
N THR A 294 24.12 -25.12 1.19
CA THR A 294 23.88 -25.81 2.46
C THR A 294 23.47 -24.89 3.60
N LYS A 295 23.51 -23.56 3.40
CA LYS A 295 23.21 -22.59 4.47
C LYS A 295 22.79 -21.23 3.91
N LEU A 296 22.15 -20.46 4.75
CA LEU A 296 21.91 -19.03 4.55
C LEU A 296 22.84 -18.23 5.47
N ASP A 297 23.56 -17.27 4.91
CA ASP A 297 24.35 -16.33 5.70
C ASP A 297 23.67 -14.96 5.67
N VAL A 298 23.27 -14.44 6.83
CA VAL A 298 22.64 -13.13 6.97
C VAL A 298 23.71 -12.08 7.27
N SER A 299 23.72 -11.02 6.49
CA SER A 299 24.63 -9.89 6.68
C SER A 299 23.90 -8.57 6.40
N ASN A 300 24.47 -7.46 6.87
CA ASN A 300 24.03 -6.11 6.57
C ASN A 300 22.52 -5.89 6.77
N THR A 301 22.12 -5.77 8.03
CA THR A 301 20.77 -5.31 8.38
C THR A 301 20.70 -3.79 8.24
N THR A 302 19.72 -3.29 7.53
CA THR A 302 19.39 -1.87 7.46
C THR A 302 17.96 -1.65 7.92
N ILE A 303 17.77 -0.77 8.90
CA ILE A 303 16.46 -0.31 9.35
C ILE A 303 16.33 1.15 8.96
N LYS A 304 15.33 1.50 8.18
CA LYS A 304 15.08 2.86 7.74
C LYS A 304 13.61 3.22 7.87
N SER A 305 13.30 4.51 7.86
CA SER A 305 11.92 4.94 7.77
C SER A 305 11.36 4.52 6.41
N TRP A 306 10.23 3.85 6.41
CA TRP A 306 9.40 3.66 5.22
C TRP A 306 8.64 4.96 4.93
N ASN A 307 8.28 5.69 5.98
CA ASN A 307 7.82 7.06 5.91
C ASN A 307 9.05 7.98 6.10
N PRO A 308 9.50 8.79 5.11
CA PRO A 308 10.60 9.72 5.34
C PRO A 308 10.16 10.75 6.39
N ALA A 309 11.09 11.13 7.25
CA ALA A 309 10.86 12.27 8.12
C ALA A 309 10.56 13.51 7.24
N THR A 310 9.49 14.23 7.53
CA THR A 310 9.32 15.60 7.04
C THR A 310 10.57 16.38 7.42
N LEU A 311 11.42 16.71 6.44
CA LEU A 311 12.53 17.60 6.70
C LEU A 311 11.94 18.96 7.08
N PRO A 312 12.22 19.49 8.26
CA PRO A 312 11.89 20.88 8.53
C PRO A 312 12.74 21.72 7.58
N ASN A 313 12.06 22.57 6.80
CA ASN A 313 12.58 23.47 5.78
C ASN A 313 12.87 22.86 4.42
N ASP A 314 11.84 22.89 3.53
CA ASP A 314 11.90 22.98 2.05
C ASP A 314 13.07 22.29 1.31
N GLY A 315 13.60 21.20 1.81
CA GLY A 315 14.57 20.37 1.08
C GLY A 315 15.88 21.05 0.68
N LYS A 316 16.24 22.17 1.27
CA LYS A 316 17.55 22.79 1.08
C LYS A 316 18.52 22.26 2.12
N ALA A 317 19.32 21.29 1.72
CA ALA A 317 20.54 20.96 2.43
C ALA A 317 21.43 22.21 2.40
N GLU A 318 21.70 22.83 3.56
CA GLU A 318 22.82 23.74 3.69
C GLU A 318 24.09 22.91 3.49
N ALA A 319 24.81 23.22 2.42
CA ALA A 319 26.18 22.74 2.26
C ALA A 319 27.02 23.39 3.39
N GLY A 320 27.23 22.64 4.46
CA GLY A 320 28.21 23.00 5.48
C GLY A 320 29.60 22.95 4.89
N LEU A 321 30.33 24.05 5.04
CA LEU A 321 31.73 24.23 4.71
C LEU A 321 32.63 23.23 5.47
#